data_ded3bb80759177c2e7cd51fb927ec39a
#
_entry.id   ded3bb80759177c2e7cd51fb927ec39a
#
_cell.length_a   1.000
_cell.length_b   1.000
_cell.length_c   1.000
_cell.angle_alpha   90.00
_cell.angle_beta   90.00
_cell.angle_gamma   90.00
#
_symmetry.space_group_name_H-M   'P 1'
#
loop_
_entity.id
_entity.type
_entity.pdbx_description
1 polymer ?
#
loop_
_entity_poly.entity_id
_entity_poly.type
_entity_poly.pdbx_seq_one_letter_code
_entity_poly.pdbx_strand_id
1 'polypeptide(L)'
;MDKDSAMDNPKHTDDGQTKNAERKSFPTKKKQKKKHLNHEPIESCASEPSQPSTSTQDNTQVTTLKRKRQEEEITEPKKRKTTLKDSSSSDAEQTATSSEKTEITDKDKFKAKYVEKHQFAEGGYGSIYGGFRKSDNLPVAIKHILKSIIPHKKLDDGNGKMVPSEVAIMLKLRDESIHSDGKAAPVALLDWYDIGREILLVMERPIPCEDLFHYIDTKGGTLEEEEAKIIMTQLIHTAIDLEDRSIFHQDIKTENILIQSHSNTPQARLIDFGVSCLAEKDSILREFSGTPINAPPEAFKGFCSPGSTTVWQLGVVLYETLHYRGDFSTMDFLEGDLMIDSELSEECQDFFKACLNTSEEQRPYLQDLLHHPWLR
;
A
#
# COMPACT_ATOMS: atom_id res chain seq x y z
N MET A 1 -14.40 -53.56 -60.08
CA MET A 1 -15.39 -54.44 -59.45
C MET A 1 -15.88 -53.70 -58.25
N ASP A 2 -16.84 -52.81 -58.41
CA ASP A 2 -18.28 -53.03 -58.34
C ASP A 2 -18.69 -53.30 -56.88
N LYS A 3 -19.59 -52.64 -56.21
CA LYS A 3 -20.81 -51.84 -56.45
C LYS A 3 -21.25 -51.24 -55.16
N ASP A 4 -21.66 -50.01 -55.15
CA ASP A 4 -23.07 -49.52 -55.00
C ASP A 4 -23.88 -49.99 -53.82
N SER A 5 -24.42 -49.09 -53.03
CA SER A 5 -25.78 -48.48 -53.02
C SER A 5 -26.07 -47.89 -51.63
N ALA A 6 -26.37 -46.63 -51.43
CA ALA A 6 -27.54 -45.85 -51.72
C ALA A 6 -28.67 -45.97 -50.64
N MET A 7 -29.02 -44.79 -50.11
CA MET A 7 -30.36 -44.33 -49.66
C MET A 7 -30.99 -44.95 -48.41
N ASP A 8 -31.34 -44.15 -47.40
CA ASP A 8 -32.66 -43.52 -47.33
C ASP A 8 -32.81 -42.56 -46.14
N ASN A 9 -33.47 -41.45 -46.42
CA ASN A 9 -33.97 -40.48 -45.46
C ASN A 9 -35.48 -40.66 -45.35
N PRO A 10 -36.11 -40.46 -44.22
CA PRO A 10 -37.32 -39.63 -44.26
C PRO A 10 -37.48 -38.57 -43.18
N LYS A 11 -38.19 -37.56 -43.62
CA LYS A 11 -38.66 -36.31 -43.03
C LYS A 11 -39.76 -36.47 -41.96
N HIS A 12 -39.95 -35.27 -41.31
CA HIS A 12 -41.18 -34.79 -40.62
C HIS A 12 -41.30 -35.20 -39.14
N THR A 13 -41.69 -34.32 -38.22
CA THR A 13 -42.61 -33.15 -38.22
C THR A 13 -42.39 -32.30 -36.97
N ASP A 14 -42.62 -31.03 -37.17
CA ASP A 14 -42.97 -29.91 -36.33
C ASP A 14 -43.84 -30.23 -35.09
N ASP A 15 -43.53 -29.60 -33.95
CA ASP A 15 -44.57 -28.98 -33.08
C ASP A 15 -43.92 -28.08 -32.03
N GLY A 16 -44.31 -26.82 -32.06
CA GLY A 16 -43.88 -25.78 -31.16
C GLY A 16 -44.52 -25.85 -29.77
N GLN A 17 -43.77 -25.48 -28.76
CA GLN A 17 -44.31 -24.89 -27.55
C GLN A 17 -43.32 -23.91 -26.92
N THR A 18 -43.63 -22.63 -27.09
CA THR A 18 -43.13 -21.51 -26.30
C THR A 18 -43.41 -21.71 -24.81
N LYS A 19 -42.39 -21.76 -23.98
CA LYS A 19 -42.52 -21.55 -22.52
C LYS A 19 -41.77 -20.30 -22.13
N ASN A 20 -42.54 -19.25 -21.78
CA ASN A 20 -42.11 -18.07 -21.04
C ASN A 20 -41.45 -18.52 -19.71
N ALA A 21 -40.20 -18.20 -19.50
CA ALA A 21 -39.55 -18.29 -18.19
C ALA A 21 -39.53 -16.88 -17.56
N GLU A 22 -40.30 -16.72 -16.52
CA GLU A 22 -40.39 -15.56 -15.66
C GLU A 22 -39.01 -15.29 -15.03
N ARG A 23 -38.47 -14.06 -15.25
CA ARG A 23 -37.32 -13.54 -14.51
C ARG A 23 -37.72 -13.30 -13.06
N LYS A 24 -37.28 -14.18 -12.16
CA LYS A 24 -37.31 -13.93 -10.71
C LYS A 24 -36.17 -12.96 -10.37
N SER A 25 -36.53 -11.74 -9.96
CA SER A 25 -35.64 -10.75 -9.37
C SER A 25 -35.16 -11.24 -7.99
N PHE A 26 -33.86 -11.42 -7.82
CA PHE A 26 -33.24 -11.69 -6.52
C PHE A 26 -33.03 -10.39 -5.73
N PRO A 27 -33.18 -10.41 -4.40
CA PRO A 27 -33.03 -9.20 -3.57
C PRO A 27 -31.58 -8.81 -3.45
N THR A 28 -31.26 -7.56 -3.77
CA THR A 28 -29.96 -6.91 -3.56
C THR A 28 -29.58 -6.94 -2.09
N LYS A 29 -28.53 -7.70 -1.72
CA LYS A 29 -27.89 -7.64 -0.41
C LYS A 29 -27.25 -6.26 -0.21
N LYS A 30 -27.53 -5.60 0.92
CA LYS A 30 -26.93 -4.33 1.32
C LYS A 30 -25.41 -4.49 1.42
N LYS A 31 -24.66 -3.77 0.56
CA LYS A 31 -23.20 -3.66 0.62
C LYS A 31 -22.79 -3.05 1.98
N GLN A 32 -21.92 -3.74 2.71
CA GLN A 32 -21.22 -3.15 3.85
C GLN A 32 -20.19 -2.16 3.29
N LYS A 33 -20.32 -0.88 3.66
CA LYS A 33 -19.35 0.16 3.28
C LYS A 33 -17.99 -0.17 3.90
N LYS A 34 -16.97 -0.44 3.09
CA LYS A 34 -15.57 -0.31 3.50
C LYS A 34 -15.42 1.10 4.10
N LYS A 35 -14.82 1.22 5.28
CA LYS A 35 -14.42 2.53 5.83
C LYS A 35 -13.25 3.03 5.01
N HIS A 36 -13.52 3.90 4.05
CA HIS A 36 -12.48 4.60 3.31
C HIS A 36 -11.83 5.64 4.22
N LEU A 37 -10.51 5.71 4.16
CA LEU A 37 -9.76 6.86 4.68
C LEU A 37 -10.17 8.08 3.86
N ASN A 38 -10.67 9.12 4.53
CA ASN A 38 -10.95 10.39 3.88
C ASN A 38 -9.63 11.05 3.48
N HIS A 39 -9.29 11.01 2.20
CA HIS A 39 -8.30 11.90 1.60
C HIS A 39 -9.05 13.09 1.00
N GLU A 40 -8.82 14.28 1.57
CA GLU A 40 -9.30 15.52 0.95
C GLU A 40 -8.46 15.85 -0.29
N PRO A 41 -9.07 16.38 -1.38
CA PRO A 41 -8.33 16.82 -2.55
C PRO A 41 -7.45 18.02 -2.21
N ILE A 42 -6.24 18.03 -2.69
CA ILE A 42 -5.26 19.11 -2.48
C ILE A 42 -5.63 20.28 -3.39
N GLU A 43 -6.24 21.33 -2.81
CA GLU A 43 -6.47 22.60 -3.50
C GLU A 43 -5.14 23.32 -3.78
N SER A 44 -5.09 23.88 -4.98
CA SER A 44 -4.03 24.77 -5.46
C SER A 44 -4.06 26.12 -4.71
N CYS A 45 -2.92 26.55 -4.17
CA CYS A 45 -2.74 27.85 -3.55
C CYS A 45 -2.88 28.99 -4.55
N ALA A 46 -3.87 29.88 -4.32
CA ALA A 46 -3.84 31.27 -4.79
C ALA A 46 -4.51 32.18 -3.74
N SER A 47 -3.66 33.08 -3.20
CA SER A 47 -3.89 34.41 -2.60
C SER A 47 -5.15 34.76 -1.80
N GLU A 48 -4.89 35.25 -0.56
CA GLU A 48 -5.74 36.06 0.35
C GLU A 48 -6.16 37.43 -0.22
N PRO A 49 -7.00 38.32 0.49
CA PRO A 49 -7.54 38.27 1.84
C PRO A 49 -8.99 38.83 2.01
N SER A 50 -9.57 38.74 3.17
CA SER A 50 -10.28 39.71 4.03
C SER A 50 -11.49 39.16 4.79
N GLN A 51 -11.49 39.46 6.12
CA GLN A 51 -12.56 39.29 7.12
C GLN A 51 -13.66 40.38 7.04
N PRO A 52 -14.63 40.48 7.98
CA PRO A 52 -15.37 39.55 8.85
C PRO A 52 -16.91 39.80 8.88
N SER A 53 -17.70 38.95 9.52
CA SER A 53 -18.73 39.30 10.55
C SER A 53 -19.77 38.20 10.85
N THR A 54 -19.85 37.91 12.15
CA THR A 54 -20.97 37.78 13.11
C THR A 54 -22.14 36.80 12.91
N SER A 55 -22.29 35.99 13.97
CA SER A 55 -23.50 35.56 14.72
C SER A 55 -24.49 34.55 14.10
N THR A 56 -24.80 33.47 14.76
CA THR A 56 -25.81 33.28 15.82
C THR A 56 -25.84 31.81 16.32
N GLN A 57 -26.12 31.65 17.58
CA GLN A 57 -26.30 30.40 18.36
C GLN A 57 -27.51 29.61 17.85
N ASP A 58 -27.43 28.27 17.93
CA ASP A 58 -28.54 27.53 18.56
C ASP A 58 -28.10 26.19 19.20
N ASN A 59 -28.72 25.94 20.34
CA ASN A 59 -28.56 24.82 21.27
C ASN A 59 -29.22 23.55 20.75
N THR A 60 -28.56 22.38 20.90
CA THR A 60 -29.29 21.16 21.23
C THR A 60 -28.41 20.19 22.05
N GLN A 61 -28.87 19.89 23.23
CA GLN A 61 -28.32 18.94 24.20
C GLN A 61 -28.38 17.50 23.67
N VAL A 62 -27.29 16.75 23.84
CA VAL A 62 -27.34 15.28 23.90
C VAL A 62 -26.50 14.79 25.07
N THR A 63 -27.15 14.05 25.91
CA THR A 63 -26.77 13.42 27.17
C THR A 63 -25.54 12.53 27.11
N THR A 64 -24.60 12.79 28.02
CA THR A 64 -23.38 12.02 28.25
C THR A 64 -23.61 10.97 29.34
N LEU A 65 -23.43 9.69 29.02
CA LEU A 65 -23.34 8.62 30.01
C LEU A 65 -21.90 8.49 30.53
N LYS A 66 -21.68 8.90 31.76
CA LYS A 66 -20.42 8.72 32.51
C LYS A 66 -20.29 7.28 33.01
N ARG A 67 -19.21 6.62 32.65
CA ARG A 67 -18.71 5.41 33.36
C ARG A 67 -17.58 5.82 34.29
N LYS A 68 -17.81 5.59 35.61
CA LYS A 68 -16.86 5.74 36.69
C LYS A 68 -15.70 4.74 36.53
N ARG A 69 -14.46 5.23 36.62
CA ARG A 69 -13.27 4.46 36.97
C ARG A 69 -12.89 4.79 38.42
N GLN A 70 -12.68 3.75 39.20
CA GLN A 70 -12.16 3.82 40.56
C GLN A 70 -10.66 4.12 40.52
N GLU A 71 -10.24 5.12 41.29
CA GLU A 71 -8.85 5.44 41.58
C GLU A 71 -8.40 4.58 42.77
N GLU A 72 -7.34 3.81 42.61
CA GLU A 72 -6.60 3.21 43.71
C GLU A 72 -5.36 4.06 44.00
N GLU A 73 -5.34 4.54 45.25
CA GLU A 73 -4.33 5.37 45.88
C GLU A 73 -3.14 4.50 46.29
N ILE A 74 -1.93 4.78 45.77
CA ILE A 74 -0.69 4.16 46.24
C ILE A 74 0.21 5.22 46.87
N THR A 75 0.39 5.07 48.17
CA THR A 75 1.14 5.90 49.11
C THR A 75 2.65 5.81 48.92
N GLU A 76 3.32 6.97 48.97
CA GLU A 76 4.78 7.13 49.01
C GLU A 76 5.39 6.66 50.36
N PRO A 77 6.62 6.12 50.38
CA PRO A 77 7.37 5.96 51.64
C PRO A 77 8.38 7.10 51.85
N LYS A 78 8.35 7.56 53.10
CA LYS A 78 9.07 8.65 53.72
C LYS A 78 10.60 8.54 53.67
N LYS A 79 11.23 9.69 53.39
CA LYS A 79 12.67 9.97 53.60
C LYS A 79 13.09 9.85 55.07
N ARG A 80 14.19 9.15 55.32
CA ARG A 80 14.91 9.14 56.61
C ARG A 80 16.15 10.03 56.47
N LYS A 81 16.19 11.10 57.29
CA LYS A 81 17.37 11.95 57.54
C LYS A 81 18.29 11.22 58.50
N THR A 82 19.58 11.21 58.19
CA THR A 82 20.64 11.04 59.21
C THR A 82 21.70 12.14 59.00
N THR A 83 21.98 12.84 60.07
CA THR A 83 22.92 13.96 60.21
C THR A 83 24.24 13.49 60.79
N LEU A 84 25.28 14.29 60.51
CA LEU A 84 26.57 14.54 61.21
C LEU A 84 27.76 13.66 60.73
N LYS A 85 28.99 14.14 60.51
CA LYS A 85 29.75 15.29 61.10
C LYS A 85 30.97 15.63 60.25
N ASP A 86 31.43 16.87 60.41
CA ASP A 86 32.62 17.52 59.89
C ASP A 86 33.93 16.77 60.03
N SER A 87 34.80 16.94 59.01
CA SER A 87 36.22 17.34 59.26
C SER A 87 36.85 17.90 57.96
N SER A 88 37.45 19.06 58.16
CA SER A 88 38.15 19.93 57.24
C SER A 88 39.45 19.31 56.67
N SER A 89 39.80 19.60 55.40
CA SER A 89 41.10 20.18 54.97
C SER A 89 41.13 20.43 53.44
N SER A 90 41.32 21.68 53.16
CA SER A 90 42.11 22.42 52.15
C SER A 90 42.56 21.78 50.80
N ASP A 91 42.30 22.60 49.79
CA ASP A 91 43.12 22.89 48.61
C ASP A 91 43.16 21.90 47.43
N ALA A 92 42.47 22.26 46.36
CA ALA A 92 43.06 22.63 45.08
C ALA A 92 41.95 22.83 44.01
N GLU A 93 41.81 24.06 43.56
CA GLU A 93 41.10 24.40 42.32
C GLU A 93 41.71 23.64 41.16
N GLN A 94 40.89 22.77 40.56
CA GLN A 94 41.02 22.41 39.13
C GLN A 94 39.67 22.59 38.50
N THR A 95 39.48 23.73 37.87
CA THR A 95 38.43 23.99 36.89
C THR A 95 38.56 23.05 35.71
N ALA A 96 37.96 21.88 35.80
CA ALA A 96 37.66 21.04 34.65
C ALA A 96 36.34 21.50 34.07
N THR A 97 36.38 22.40 33.08
CA THR A 97 35.27 22.62 32.15
C THR A 97 35.09 21.35 31.34
N SER A 98 34.32 20.43 31.87
CA SER A 98 33.70 19.38 31.06
C SER A 98 32.67 20.03 30.16
N SER A 99 33.09 20.37 28.93
CA SER A 99 32.17 20.62 27.84
C SER A 99 31.40 19.31 27.61
N GLU A 100 30.26 19.17 28.23
CA GLU A 100 29.24 18.18 27.81
C GLU A 100 28.93 18.45 26.34
N LYS A 101 29.56 17.68 25.46
CA LYS A 101 29.09 17.56 24.07
C LYS A 101 27.69 16.97 24.15
N THR A 102 26.68 17.82 24.15
CA THR A 102 25.28 17.42 24.04
C THR A 102 25.18 16.64 22.72
N GLU A 103 25.04 15.34 22.81
CA GLU A 103 24.94 14.46 21.64
C GLU A 103 23.65 14.82 20.89
N ILE A 104 23.78 15.29 19.63
CA ILE A 104 22.65 15.71 18.80
C ILE A 104 21.77 14.49 18.54
N THR A 105 20.53 14.52 19.03
CA THR A 105 19.58 13.42 18.87
C THR A 105 19.09 13.30 17.42
N ASP A 106 18.61 12.13 17.02
CA ASP A 106 17.99 11.94 15.70
C ASP A 106 16.76 12.83 15.49
N LYS A 107 16.04 13.14 16.56
CA LYS A 107 14.94 14.12 16.56
C LYS A 107 15.43 15.53 16.20
N ASP A 108 16.60 15.94 16.72
CA ASP A 108 17.18 17.25 16.40
C ASP A 108 17.69 17.29 14.97
N LYS A 109 18.33 16.22 14.49
CA LYS A 109 18.75 16.07 13.09
C LYS A 109 17.56 16.16 12.13
N PHE A 110 16.46 15.45 12.42
CA PHE A 110 15.22 15.52 11.65
C PHE A 110 14.70 16.96 11.59
N LYS A 111 14.51 17.59 12.76
CA LYS A 111 14.00 18.97 12.85
C LYS A 111 14.94 19.99 12.18
N ALA A 112 16.25 19.77 12.15
CA ALA A 112 17.19 20.63 11.45
C ALA A 112 16.99 20.58 9.93
N LYS A 113 16.65 19.41 9.37
CA LYS A 113 16.59 19.15 7.93
C LYS A 113 15.19 19.26 7.32
N TYR A 114 14.15 18.92 8.07
CA TYR A 114 12.76 18.83 7.58
C TYR A 114 11.79 19.69 8.39
N VAL A 115 10.69 20.05 7.73
CA VAL A 115 9.48 20.61 8.36
C VAL A 115 8.35 19.63 8.11
N GLU A 116 7.73 19.18 9.18
CA GLU A 116 6.51 18.39 9.16
C GLU A 116 5.29 19.32 9.23
N LYS A 117 4.23 19.00 8.52
CA LYS A 117 2.98 19.74 8.46
C LYS A 117 1.81 18.89 8.98
N HIS A 118 0.70 18.85 8.25
CA HIS A 118 -0.50 18.11 8.61
C HIS A 118 -0.41 16.64 8.22
N GLN A 119 -1.07 15.80 8.98
CA GLN A 119 -1.32 14.40 8.65
C GLN A 119 -2.30 14.34 7.47
N PHE A 120 -2.02 13.51 6.48
CA PHE A 120 -2.90 13.33 5.33
C PHE A 120 -3.33 11.87 5.11
N ALA A 121 -2.67 10.92 5.77
CA ALA A 121 -3.08 9.51 5.73
C ALA A 121 -2.80 8.83 7.07
N GLU A 122 -3.57 7.79 7.37
CA GLU A 122 -3.39 6.91 8.52
C GLU A 122 -3.70 5.47 8.10
N GLY A 123 -2.80 4.55 8.40
CA GLY A 123 -2.93 3.14 8.06
C GLY A 123 -2.56 2.23 9.23
N GLY A 124 -2.71 0.92 9.04
CA GLY A 124 -2.38 -0.08 10.06
C GLY A 124 -0.92 -0.05 10.53
N TYR A 125 -0.03 0.53 9.75
CA TYR A 125 1.43 0.58 10.01
C TYR A 125 1.93 1.97 10.40
N GLY A 126 1.04 2.94 10.61
CA GLY A 126 1.43 4.27 11.08
C GLY A 126 0.67 5.42 10.42
N SER A 127 1.06 6.65 10.79
CA SER A 127 0.47 7.89 10.29
C SER A 127 1.44 8.56 9.32
N ILE A 128 0.92 9.15 8.24
CA ILE A 128 1.71 9.80 7.20
C ILE A 128 1.43 11.30 7.20
N TYR A 129 2.49 12.09 7.29
CA TYR A 129 2.46 13.55 7.34
C TYR A 129 3.09 14.14 6.07
N GLY A 130 2.52 15.22 5.58
CA GLY A 130 3.14 16.05 4.57
C GLY A 130 4.22 16.92 5.18
N GLY A 131 5.24 17.27 4.38
CA GLY A 131 6.29 18.16 4.82
C GLY A 131 7.15 18.65 3.66
N PHE A 132 8.29 19.27 4.00
CA PHE A 132 9.27 19.66 3.02
C PHE A 132 10.68 19.65 3.62
N ARG A 133 11.68 19.43 2.76
CA ARG A 133 13.09 19.58 3.11
C ARG A 133 13.47 21.06 3.10
N LYS A 134 14.09 21.55 4.19
CA LYS A 134 14.39 22.99 4.38
C LYS A 134 15.39 23.58 3.38
N SER A 135 16.29 22.76 2.86
CA SER A 135 17.39 23.24 1.98
C SER A 135 16.90 23.70 0.60
N ASP A 136 15.84 23.08 0.07
CA ASP A 136 15.39 23.25 -1.31
C ASP A 136 13.88 23.22 -1.48
N ASN A 137 13.13 23.16 -0.38
CA ASN A 137 11.66 23.04 -0.34
C ASN A 137 11.13 21.78 -1.03
N LEU A 138 11.95 20.72 -1.19
CA LEU A 138 11.50 19.45 -1.77
C LEU A 138 10.32 18.90 -0.95
N PRO A 139 9.15 18.64 -1.56
CA PRO A 139 8.03 17.99 -0.87
C PRO A 139 8.41 16.60 -0.38
N VAL A 140 8.03 16.28 0.85
CA VAL A 140 8.29 14.96 1.44
C VAL A 140 7.04 14.39 2.10
N ALA A 141 6.95 13.05 2.13
CA ALA A 141 6.04 12.30 2.97
C ALA A 141 6.83 11.75 4.17
N ILE A 142 6.30 11.92 5.37
CA ILE A 142 6.94 11.50 6.62
C ILE A 142 6.02 10.47 7.28
N LYS A 143 6.44 9.18 7.24
CA LYS A 143 5.71 8.08 7.87
C LYS A 143 6.21 7.88 9.29
N HIS A 144 5.32 7.99 10.27
CA HIS A 144 5.56 7.69 11.67
C HIS A 144 5.18 6.24 11.97
N ILE A 145 6.12 5.43 12.41
CA ILE A 145 5.90 4.02 12.72
C ILE A 145 6.20 3.80 14.20
N LEU A 146 5.19 3.41 14.96
CA LEU A 146 5.36 3.05 16.36
C LEU A 146 6.20 1.76 16.47
N LYS A 147 7.28 1.77 17.23
CA LYS A 147 8.13 0.58 17.42
C LYS A 147 7.39 -0.61 18.03
N SER A 148 6.31 -0.37 18.74
CA SER A 148 5.48 -1.43 19.35
C SER A 148 4.69 -2.24 18.34
N ILE A 149 4.45 -1.71 17.14
CA ILE A 149 3.72 -2.39 16.05
C ILE A 149 4.64 -2.91 14.94
N ILE A 150 5.93 -2.53 14.96
CA ILE A 150 6.90 -3.05 14.00
C ILE A 150 7.06 -4.54 14.27
N PRO A 151 6.89 -5.41 13.25
CA PRO A 151 7.27 -6.81 13.38
C PRO A 151 8.71 -6.91 13.89
N HIS A 152 8.98 -7.80 14.86
CA HIS A 152 10.33 -7.97 15.44
C HIS A 152 11.41 -8.39 14.42
N LYS A 153 11.05 -8.43 13.15
CA LYS A 153 11.94 -8.76 12.04
C LYS A 153 12.84 -7.57 11.77
N LYS A 154 14.09 -7.70 12.17
CA LYS A 154 15.16 -6.73 11.87
C LYS A 154 16.04 -7.34 10.79
N LEU A 155 16.49 -6.48 9.89
CA LEU A 155 17.42 -6.81 8.82
C LEU A 155 18.68 -5.95 8.96
N ASP A 156 19.78 -6.43 8.40
CA ASP A 156 21.00 -5.63 8.27
C ASP A 156 20.76 -4.48 7.26
N ASP A 157 21.22 -3.29 7.58
CA ASP A 157 21.10 -2.09 6.71
C ASP A 157 22.18 -2.03 5.62
N GLY A 158 22.98 -3.09 5.47
CA GLY A 158 24.14 -3.14 4.58
C GLY A 158 25.45 -2.66 5.22
N ASN A 159 25.39 -2.08 6.43
CA ASN A 159 26.55 -1.60 7.20
C ASN A 159 26.72 -2.35 8.52
N GLY A 160 26.04 -3.47 8.70
CA GLY A 160 26.10 -4.28 9.93
C GLY A 160 25.18 -3.79 11.06
N LYS A 161 24.32 -2.79 10.83
CA LYS A 161 23.35 -2.31 11.82
C LYS A 161 21.99 -2.94 11.58
N MET A 162 21.42 -3.54 12.61
CA MET A 162 20.08 -4.12 12.57
C MET A 162 19.00 -3.04 12.66
N VAL A 163 18.20 -2.91 11.62
CA VAL A 163 17.11 -1.91 11.49
C VAL A 163 15.78 -2.62 11.20
N PRO A 164 14.62 -1.95 11.35
CA PRO A 164 13.33 -2.50 10.92
C PRO A 164 13.36 -2.93 9.45
N SER A 165 12.63 -4.00 9.10
CA SER A 165 12.64 -4.57 7.75
C SER A 165 12.26 -3.55 6.68
N GLU A 166 11.26 -2.70 6.91
CA GLU A 166 10.86 -1.65 5.97
C GLU A 166 12.01 -0.67 5.70
N VAL A 167 12.75 -0.26 6.75
CA VAL A 167 13.94 0.62 6.59
C VAL A 167 15.01 -0.06 5.73
N ALA A 168 15.36 -1.32 6.05
CA ALA A 168 16.40 -2.05 5.33
C ALA A 168 16.03 -2.26 3.85
N ILE A 169 14.78 -2.63 3.57
CA ILE A 169 14.28 -2.82 2.20
C ILE A 169 14.34 -1.50 1.42
N MET A 170 13.86 -0.40 1.99
CA MET A 170 13.90 0.90 1.33
C MET A 170 15.33 1.43 1.15
N LEU A 171 16.26 1.13 2.05
CA LEU A 171 17.68 1.44 1.87
C LEU A 171 18.26 0.64 0.70
N LYS A 172 17.98 -0.66 0.62
CA LYS A 172 18.41 -1.52 -0.51
C LYS A 172 17.89 -0.99 -1.85
N LEU A 173 16.64 -0.54 -1.90
CA LEU A 173 16.05 0.07 -3.09
C LEU A 173 16.76 1.38 -3.50
N ARG A 174 17.20 2.19 -2.53
CA ARG A 174 17.89 3.45 -2.76
C ARG A 174 19.28 3.27 -3.37
N ASP A 175 20.06 2.34 -2.82
CA ASP A 175 21.50 2.19 -3.16
C ASP A 175 21.70 1.66 -4.58
N GLU A 176 20.72 0.99 -5.15
CA GLU A 176 20.76 0.40 -6.48
C GLU A 176 19.86 1.14 -7.51
N SER A 177 19.34 2.33 -7.15
CA SER A 177 18.50 3.12 -8.04
C SER A 177 19.30 3.63 -9.24
N ILE A 178 19.48 2.78 -10.23
CA ILE A 178 19.81 3.21 -11.59
C ILE A 178 18.53 3.89 -12.08
N HIS A 179 18.57 5.22 -12.18
CA HIS A 179 17.54 6.01 -12.81
C HIS A 179 17.38 5.55 -14.26
N SER A 180 16.51 4.58 -14.49
CA SER A 180 16.09 4.21 -15.83
C SER A 180 15.04 5.23 -16.26
N ASP A 181 15.40 6.11 -17.16
CA ASP A 181 14.50 7.04 -17.83
C ASP A 181 13.21 6.30 -18.25
N GLY A 182 12.07 6.74 -17.70
CA GLY A 182 10.74 6.27 -18.09
C GLY A 182 10.23 4.98 -17.43
N LYS A 183 10.96 4.35 -16.51
CA LYS A 183 10.44 3.22 -15.74
C LYS A 183 9.81 3.71 -14.44
N ALA A 184 8.64 3.14 -14.10
CA ALA A 184 8.07 3.30 -12.77
C ALA A 184 9.08 2.78 -11.74
N ALA A 185 9.33 3.55 -10.71
CA ALA A 185 10.20 3.14 -9.62
C ALA A 185 9.44 3.34 -8.30
N PRO A 186 9.69 2.53 -7.28
CA PRO A 186 9.16 2.81 -5.95
C PRO A 186 9.52 4.22 -5.49
N VAL A 187 8.72 4.79 -4.59
CA VAL A 187 9.09 6.08 -3.97
C VAL A 187 10.40 5.95 -3.21
N ALA A 188 11.29 6.93 -3.35
CA ALA A 188 12.61 6.87 -2.76
C ALA A 188 12.59 7.24 -1.27
N LEU A 189 13.33 6.47 -0.45
CA LEU A 189 13.65 6.85 0.93
C LEU A 189 14.77 7.92 0.90
N LEU A 190 14.47 9.10 1.43
CA LEU A 190 15.44 10.19 1.54
C LEU A 190 16.27 10.08 2.83
N ASP A 191 15.60 9.86 3.96
CA ASP A 191 16.19 9.70 5.28
C ASP A 191 15.32 8.83 6.18
N TRP A 192 15.89 8.37 7.29
CA TRP A 192 15.14 7.79 8.38
C TRP A 192 15.74 8.17 9.73
N TYR A 193 14.92 8.18 10.78
CA TYR A 193 15.32 8.60 12.12
C TYR A 193 14.70 7.73 13.19
N ASP A 194 15.50 7.36 14.19
CA ASP A 194 15.03 6.70 15.41
C ASP A 194 14.81 7.74 16.50
N ILE A 195 13.55 8.11 16.74
CA ILE A 195 13.21 9.13 17.73
C ILE A 195 12.74 8.55 19.08
N GLY A 196 13.16 7.33 19.37
CA GLY A 196 12.89 6.64 20.64
C GLY A 196 11.68 5.71 20.57
N ARG A 197 10.45 6.22 20.64
CA ARG A 197 9.23 5.40 20.54
C ARG A 197 8.81 5.09 19.12
N GLU A 198 9.27 5.90 18.17
CA GLU A 198 8.89 5.87 16.77
C GLU A 198 10.12 5.83 15.86
N ILE A 199 9.92 5.29 14.68
CA ILE A 199 10.80 5.45 13.52
C ILE A 199 10.11 6.42 12.57
N LEU A 200 10.87 7.42 12.08
CA LEU A 200 10.42 8.29 11.00
C LEU A 200 11.06 7.85 9.69
N LEU A 201 10.24 7.59 8.68
CA LEU A 201 10.68 7.43 7.30
C LEU A 201 10.37 8.72 6.55
N VAL A 202 11.37 9.35 5.97
CA VAL A 202 11.20 10.52 5.12
C VAL A 202 11.40 10.10 3.68
N MET A 203 10.33 10.15 2.91
CA MET A 203 10.26 9.70 1.53
C MET A 203 10.02 10.89 0.60
N GLU A 204 10.38 10.74 -0.67
CA GLU A 204 9.91 11.68 -1.69
C GLU A 204 8.37 11.71 -1.72
N ARG A 205 7.82 12.87 -2.04
CA ARG A 205 6.38 13.05 -2.23
C ARG A 205 6.16 13.69 -3.60
N PRO A 206 5.86 12.89 -4.62
CA PRO A 206 5.46 13.41 -5.92
C PRO A 206 4.23 14.33 -5.79
N ILE A 207 4.22 15.47 -6.48
CA ILE A 207 3.07 16.40 -6.51
C ILE A 207 2.98 17.00 -7.92
N PRO A 208 1.81 16.95 -8.58
CA PRO A 208 0.57 16.29 -8.17
C PRO A 208 0.63 14.76 -8.31
N CYS A 209 0.00 14.04 -7.39
CA CYS A 209 -0.24 12.60 -7.50
C CYS A 209 -1.46 12.23 -6.66
N GLU A 210 -2.08 11.12 -7.03
CA GLU A 210 -3.13 10.44 -6.27
C GLU A 210 -2.88 8.93 -6.34
N ASP A 211 -3.45 8.14 -5.43
CA ASP A 211 -3.37 6.69 -5.56
C ASP A 211 -4.26 6.19 -6.71
N LEU A 212 -3.94 5.00 -7.22
CA LEU A 212 -4.65 4.44 -8.38
C LEU A 212 -6.14 4.22 -8.09
N PHE A 213 -6.51 3.91 -6.86
CA PHE A 213 -7.91 3.75 -6.47
C PHE A 213 -8.69 5.06 -6.68
N HIS A 214 -8.19 6.19 -6.18
CA HIS A 214 -8.80 7.51 -6.40
C HIS A 214 -8.70 7.95 -7.85
N TYR A 215 -7.58 7.66 -8.53
CA TYR A 215 -7.42 7.96 -9.95
C TYR A 215 -8.51 7.30 -10.80
N ILE A 216 -8.81 6.03 -10.55
CA ILE A 216 -9.90 5.30 -11.21
C ILE A 216 -11.25 5.99 -10.92
N ASP A 217 -11.52 6.38 -9.67
CA ASP A 217 -12.78 7.06 -9.30
C ASP A 217 -12.91 8.41 -10.00
N THR A 218 -11.83 9.21 -10.10
CA THR A 218 -11.81 10.49 -10.83
C THR A 218 -12.02 10.35 -12.33
N LYS A 219 -11.69 9.18 -12.90
CA LYS A 219 -11.92 8.84 -14.31
C LYS A 219 -13.33 8.30 -14.59
N GLY A 220 -14.17 8.17 -13.59
CA GLY A 220 -15.55 7.70 -13.73
C GLY A 220 -15.77 6.27 -13.23
N GLY A 221 -14.78 5.66 -12.58
CA GLY A 221 -14.89 4.37 -11.91
C GLY A 221 -14.33 3.18 -12.69
N THR A 222 -13.71 3.44 -13.84
CA THR A 222 -12.95 2.48 -14.65
C THR A 222 -11.99 3.22 -15.57
N LEU A 223 -10.95 2.56 -16.07
CA LEU A 223 -10.05 3.07 -17.10
C LEU A 223 -10.27 2.35 -18.42
N GLU A 224 -9.81 2.97 -19.52
CA GLU A 224 -9.72 2.32 -20.81
C GLU A 224 -8.54 1.33 -20.85
N GLU A 225 -8.63 0.23 -21.63
CA GLU A 225 -7.58 -0.77 -21.72
C GLU A 225 -6.21 -0.19 -22.07
N GLU A 226 -6.15 0.81 -22.97
CA GLU A 226 -4.88 1.42 -23.37
C GLU A 226 -4.19 2.16 -22.22
N GLU A 227 -4.95 2.83 -21.34
CA GLU A 227 -4.38 3.46 -20.16
C GLU A 227 -3.96 2.42 -19.12
N ALA A 228 -4.76 1.37 -18.94
CA ALA A 228 -4.44 0.24 -18.08
C ALA A 228 -3.16 -0.50 -18.53
N LYS A 229 -2.95 -0.73 -19.82
CA LYS A 229 -1.72 -1.33 -20.38
C LYS A 229 -0.47 -0.55 -19.99
N ILE A 230 -0.54 0.79 -20.07
CA ILE A 230 0.59 1.66 -19.71
C ILE A 230 0.93 1.49 -18.23
N ILE A 231 -0.07 1.49 -17.35
CA ILE A 231 0.11 1.35 -15.90
C ILE A 231 0.62 -0.06 -15.59
N MET A 232 -0.01 -1.10 -16.15
CA MET A 232 0.36 -2.50 -15.90
C MET A 232 1.77 -2.81 -16.36
N THR A 233 2.19 -2.32 -17.54
CA THR A 233 3.57 -2.48 -18.03
C THR A 233 4.57 -1.89 -17.04
N GLN A 234 4.32 -0.71 -16.48
CA GLN A 234 5.18 -0.08 -15.48
C GLN A 234 5.21 -0.88 -14.17
N LEU A 235 4.07 -1.39 -13.72
CA LEU A 235 3.99 -2.20 -12.50
C LEU A 235 4.74 -3.53 -12.64
N ILE A 236 4.62 -4.18 -13.80
CA ILE A 236 5.34 -5.44 -14.08
C ILE A 236 6.85 -5.19 -14.10
N HIS A 237 7.33 -4.11 -14.73
CA HIS A 237 8.74 -3.74 -14.67
C HIS A 237 9.21 -3.48 -13.24
N THR A 238 8.40 -2.79 -12.42
CA THR A 238 8.71 -2.57 -11.01
C THR A 238 8.75 -3.89 -10.23
N ALA A 239 7.81 -4.80 -10.51
CA ALA A 239 7.76 -6.11 -9.86
C ALA A 239 8.99 -6.97 -10.20
N ILE A 240 9.45 -6.93 -11.47
CA ILE A 240 10.68 -7.60 -11.90
C ILE A 240 11.90 -7.02 -11.17
N ASP A 241 12.01 -5.68 -11.08
CA ASP A 241 13.11 -5.02 -10.36
C ASP A 241 13.13 -5.40 -8.88
N LEU A 242 11.98 -5.54 -8.24
CA LEU A 242 11.87 -6.04 -6.87
C LEU A 242 12.28 -7.52 -6.75
N GLU A 243 11.82 -8.37 -7.68
CA GLU A 243 12.16 -9.79 -7.74
C GLU A 243 13.67 -10.00 -7.90
N ASP A 244 14.33 -9.27 -8.82
CA ASP A 244 15.77 -9.30 -9.06
C ASP A 244 16.58 -8.91 -7.82
N ARG A 245 15.97 -8.10 -6.91
CA ARG A 245 16.55 -7.71 -5.62
C ARG A 245 16.14 -8.63 -4.47
N SER A 246 15.44 -9.73 -4.77
CA SER A 246 14.86 -10.64 -3.78
C SER A 246 13.97 -9.91 -2.76
N ILE A 247 13.22 -8.91 -3.23
CA ILE A 247 12.24 -8.15 -2.42
C ILE A 247 10.84 -8.60 -2.80
N PHE A 248 10.10 -9.14 -1.86
CA PHE A 248 8.70 -9.46 -2.00
C PHE A 248 7.84 -8.40 -1.31
N HIS A 249 7.04 -7.66 -2.09
CA HIS A 249 6.21 -6.55 -1.60
C HIS A 249 5.06 -7.02 -0.71
N GLN A 250 4.37 -8.07 -1.10
CA GLN A 250 3.21 -8.72 -0.45
C GLN A 250 1.88 -7.95 -0.50
N ASP A 251 1.86 -6.65 -0.75
CA ASP A 251 0.62 -5.86 -0.70
C ASP A 251 0.49 -4.91 -1.90
N ILE A 252 0.70 -5.44 -3.13
CA ILE A 252 0.44 -4.70 -4.36
C ILE A 252 -1.08 -4.62 -4.55
N LYS A 253 -1.61 -3.37 -4.54
CA LYS A 253 -3.03 -3.05 -4.69
C LYS A 253 -3.19 -1.59 -5.13
N THR A 254 -4.36 -1.20 -5.58
CA THR A 254 -4.64 0.13 -6.13
C THR A 254 -4.32 1.26 -5.15
N GLU A 255 -4.54 1.08 -3.84
CA GLU A 255 -4.22 2.08 -2.81
C GLU A 255 -2.71 2.25 -2.58
N ASN A 256 -1.89 1.25 -2.95
CA ASN A 256 -0.43 1.28 -2.79
C ASN A 256 0.32 1.66 -4.08
N ILE A 257 -0.38 2.20 -5.07
CA ILE A 257 0.17 2.65 -6.34
C ILE A 257 -0.20 4.13 -6.51
N LEU A 258 0.81 5.01 -6.53
CA LEU A 258 0.60 6.42 -6.84
C LEU A 258 0.66 6.65 -8.35
N ILE A 259 -0.26 7.46 -8.86
CA ILE A 259 -0.27 7.92 -10.25
C ILE A 259 0.13 9.39 -10.29
N GLN A 260 1.22 9.68 -11.02
CA GLN A 260 1.66 11.04 -11.31
C GLN A 260 1.16 11.45 -12.70
N SER A 261 0.45 12.58 -12.78
CA SER A 261 -0.18 13.07 -14.00
C SER A 261 0.53 14.32 -14.58
N HIS A 262 1.87 14.38 -14.49
CA HIS A 262 2.64 15.52 -15.01
C HIS A 262 2.80 15.53 -16.53
N SER A 263 2.63 14.40 -17.17
CA SER A 263 2.76 14.19 -18.61
C SER A 263 1.47 13.63 -19.18
N ASN A 264 1.39 13.55 -20.51
CA ASN A 264 0.26 12.88 -21.19
C ASN A 264 0.17 11.38 -20.90
N THR A 265 1.18 10.84 -20.24
CA THR A 265 1.26 9.42 -19.89
C THR A 265 1.31 9.28 -18.37
N PRO A 266 0.40 8.53 -17.72
CA PRO A 266 0.43 8.31 -16.29
C PRO A 266 1.71 7.58 -15.87
N GLN A 267 2.30 8.00 -14.75
CA GLN A 267 3.47 7.33 -14.17
C GLN A 267 3.07 6.67 -12.86
N ALA A 268 3.19 5.35 -12.80
CA ALA A 268 2.89 4.57 -11.61
C ALA A 268 4.10 4.50 -10.67
N ARG A 269 3.88 4.68 -9.37
CA ARG A 269 4.91 4.61 -8.33
C ARG A 269 4.41 3.72 -7.19
N LEU A 270 5.11 2.63 -6.91
CA LEU A 270 4.74 1.73 -5.81
C LEU A 270 5.16 2.32 -4.47
N ILE A 271 4.28 2.21 -3.47
CA ILE A 271 4.49 2.70 -2.09
C ILE A 271 4.18 1.61 -1.07
N ASP A 272 4.55 1.87 0.19
CA ASP A 272 4.26 1.08 1.39
C ASP A 272 4.90 -0.31 1.43
N PHE A 273 6.14 -0.36 1.90
CA PHE A 273 6.92 -1.58 2.13
C PHE A 273 6.75 -2.15 3.56
N GLY A 274 5.72 -1.74 4.30
CA GLY A 274 5.53 -2.09 5.71
C GLY A 274 5.39 -3.58 6.00
N VAL A 275 4.87 -4.37 5.03
CA VAL A 275 4.75 -5.84 5.12
C VAL A 275 5.75 -6.59 4.24
N SER A 276 6.59 -5.86 3.50
CA SER A 276 7.54 -6.47 2.58
C SER A 276 8.60 -7.30 3.30
N CYS A 277 9.14 -8.28 2.61
CA CYS A 277 10.22 -9.12 3.13
C CYS A 277 11.26 -9.43 2.05
N LEU A 278 12.45 -9.90 2.48
CA LEU A 278 13.43 -10.48 1.57
C LEU A 278 13.06 -11.94 1.34
N ALA A 279 12.87 -12.31 0.08
CA ALA A 279 12.53 -13.67 -0.33
C ALA A 279 12.88 -13.88 -1.81
N GLU A 280 13.49 -15.02 -2.13
CA GLU A 280 13.70 -15.44 -3.51
C GLU A 280 12.35 -15.78 -4.16
N LYS A 281 12.23 -15.57 -5.47
CA LYS A 281 10.97 -15.72 -6.21
C LYS A 281 10.29 -17.09 -6.05
N ASP A 282 11.09 -18.15 -5.99
CA ASP A 282 10.61 -19.54 -5.88
C ASP A 282 10.58 -20.07 -4.43
N SER A 283 10.87 -19.20 -3.44
CA SER A 283 10.81 -19.59 -2.05
C SER A 283 9.36 -19.77 -1.59
N ILE A 284 9.13 -20.69 -0.66
CA ILE A 284 7.81 -20.94 -0.08
C ILE A 284 7.72 -20.25 1.27
N LEU A 285 6.83 -19.29 1.40
CA LEU A 285 6.53 -18.61 2.64
C LEU A 285 5.28 -19.23 3.29
N ARG A 286 5.29 -19.35 4.63
CA ARG A 286 4.19 -19.94 5.39
C ARG A 286 3.16 -18.91 5.86
N GLU A 287 3.44 -17.64 5.67
CA GLU A 287 2.57 -16.54 6.08
C GLU A 287 2.46 -15.54 4.95
N PHE A 288 1.24 -15.15 4.65
CA PHE A 288 0.91 -14.01 3.78
C PHE A 288 0.55 -12.82 4.67
N SER A 289 1.24 -11.71 4.51
CA SER A 289 1.07 -10.52 5.35
C SER A 289 0.36 -9.37 4.64
N GLY A 290 -0.03 -9.53 3.38
CA GLY A 290 -0.75 -8.53 2.58
C GLY A 290 -2.23 -8.42 2.95
N THR A 291 -2.99 -7.72 2.12
CA THR A 291 -4.43 -7.50 2.29
C THR A 291 -5.20 -8.81 2.15
N PRO A 292 -5.91 -9.31 3.20
CA PRO A 292 -6.47 -10.67 3.19
C PRO A 292 -7.52 -10.93 2.10
N ILE A 293 -8.32 -9.91 1.73
CA ILE A 293 -9.35 -10.05 0.71
C ILE A 293 -8.76 -10.31 -0.69
N ASN A 294 -7.52 -9.84 -0.93
CA ASN A 294 -6.77 -9.98 -2.18
C ASN A 294 -5.73 -11.12 -2.14
N ALA A 295 -5.72 -11.90 -1.04
CA ALA A 295 -4.78 -13.00 -0.88
C ALA A 295 -4.98 -14.06 -1.97
N PRO A 296 -3.92 -14.61 -2.59
CA PRO A 296 -4.08 -15.65 -3.60
C PRO A 296 -4.63 -16.94 -3.00
N PRO A 297 -5.25 -17.83 -3.79
CA PRO A 297 -5.91 -19.06 -3.27
C PRO A 297 -5.01 -19.96 -2.44
N GLU A 298 -3.72 -20.05 -2.77
CA GLU A 298 -2.74 -20.85 -2.04
C GLU A 298 -2.46 -20.30 -0.63
N ALA A 299 -2.58 -18.99 -0.43
CA ALA A 299 -2.39 -18.37 0.88
C ALA A 299 -3.41 -18.89 1.92
N PHE A 300 -4.64 -19.22 1.49
CA PHE A 300 -5.64 -19.86 2.36
C PHE A 300 -5.27 -21.29 2.75
N LYS A 301 -4.33 -21.92 2.03
CA LYS A 301 -3.76 -23.22 2.36
C LYS A 301 -2.53 -23.13 3.28
N GLY A 302 -2.12 -21.90 3.64
CA GLY A 302 -1.00 -21.62 4.54
C GLY A 302 0.38 -21.57 3.88
N PHE A 303 0.44 -21.27 2.58
CA PHE A 303 1.70 -21.02 1.88
C PHE A 303 1.50 -20.03 0.72
N CYS A 304 2.57 -19.39 0.29
CA CYS A 304 2.62 -18.57 -0.92
C CYS A 304 4.05 -18.49 -1.44
N SER A 305 4.22 -18.30 -2.75
CA SER A 305 5.51 -18.00 -3.37
C SER A 305 5.54 -16.55 -3.87
N PRO A 306 6.64 -15.81 -3.70
CA PRO A 306 6.71 -14.40 -4.05
C PRO A 306 6.33 -14.09 -5.50
N GLY A 307 6.92 -14.81 -6.47
CA GLY A 307 6.66 -14.56 -7.89
C GLY A 307 5.19 -14.76 -8.26
N SER A 308 4.65 -15.94 -7.98
CA SER A 308 3.26 -16.28 -8.35
C SER A 308 2.22 -15.45 -7.57
N THR A 309 2.48 -15.12 -6.30
CA THR A 309 1.63 -14.20 -5.52
C THR A 309 1.63 -12.79 -6.13
N THR A 310 2.79 -12.29 -6.58
CA THR A 310 2.89 -10.99 -7.23
C THR A 310 2.07 -10.95 -8.53
N VAL A 311 2.13 -11.99 -9.35
CA VAL A 311 1.31 -12.11 -10.57
C VAL A 311 -0.18 -12.08 -10.25
N TRP A 312 -0.62 -12.80 -9.20
CA TRP A 312 -2.00 -12.74 -8.74
C TRP A 312 -2.42 -11.30 -8.36
N GLN A 313 -1.59 -10.62 -7.55
CA GLN A 313 -1.87 -9.24 -7.11
C GLN A 313 -1.95 -8.26 -8.28
N LEU A 314 -1.11 -8.43 -9.30
CA LEU A 314 -1.20 -7.65 -10.55
C LEU A 314 -2.53 -7.91 -11.28
N GLY A 315 -3.01 -9.15 -11.30
CA GLY A 315 -4.33 -9.49 -11.83
C GLY A 315 -5.47 -8.82 -11.04
N VAL A 316 -5.35 -8.75 -9.70
CA VAL A 316 -6.32 -8.05 -8.85
C VAL A 316 -6.33 -6.54 -9.16
N VAL A 317 -5.15 -5.91 -9.26
CA VAL A 317 -5.03 -4.48 -9.64
C VAL A 317 -5.68 -4.22 -10.99
N LEU A 318 -5.42 -5.08 -11.97
CA LEU A 318 -6.04 -4.95 -13.30
C LEU A 318 -7.56 -5.09 -13.23
N TYR A 319 -8.07 -6.03 -12.42
CA TYR A 319 -9.52 -6.19 -12.23
C TYR A 319 -10.15 -4.91 -11.67
N GLU A 320 -9.61 -4.36 -10.59
CA GLU A 320 -10.08 -3.11 -10.00
C GLU A 320 -9.97 -1.92 -10.95
N THR A 321 -9.02 -1.96 -11.91
CA THR A 321 -8.80 -0.91 -12.90
C THR A 321 -9.82 -0.92 -14.04
N LEU A 322 -10.21 -2.10 -14.54
CA LEU A 322 -11.03 -2.26 -15.74
C LEU A 322 -12.50 -2.57 -15.45
N HIS A 323 -12.87 -2.92 -14.22
CA HIS A 323 -14.25 -3.21 -13.86
C HIS A 323 -14.85 -2.04 -13.09
N TYR A 324 -15.97 -1.52 -13.58
CA TYR A 324 -16.64 -0.35 -12.99
C TYR A 324 -16.90 -0.54 -11.49
N ARG A 325 -16.21 0.26 -10.66
CA ARG A 325 -16.23 0.15 -9.19
C ARG A 325 -16.02 -1.29 -8.70
N GLY A 326 -15.12 -2.00 -9.38
CA GLY A 326 -14.82 -3.39 -9.13
C GLY A 326 -14.02 -3.57 -7.84
N ASP A 327 -14.69 -3.76 -6.70
CA ASP A 327 -14.03 -4.26 -5.49
C ASP A 327 -13.72 -5.75 -5.69
N PHE A 328 -12.44 -6.12 -5.76
CA PHE A 328 -12.05 -7.52 -5.89
C PHE A 328 -12.10 -8.24 -4.54
N SER A 329 -12.52 -9.49 -4.58
CA SER A 329 -12.42 -10.43 -3.48
C SER A 329 -12.05 -11.80 -4.05
N THR A 330 -10.96 -12.37 -3.56
CA THR A 330 -10.53 -13.71 -4.00
C THR A 330 -11.61 -14.76 -3.76
N MET A 331 -12.34 -14.69 -2.63
CA MET A 331 -13.39 -15.66 -2.34
C MET A 331 -14.57 -15.53 -3.30
N ASP A 332 -15.04 -14.30 -3.56
CA ASP A 332 -16.14 -14.05 -4.48
C ASP A 332 -15.75 -14.45 -5.92
N PHE A 333 -14.47 -14.26 -6.29
CA PHE A 333 -13.93 -14.72 -7.58
C PHE A 333 -13.92 -16.26 -7.68
N LEU A 334 -13.48 -16.97 -6.63
CA LEU A 334 -13.45 -18.43 -6.60
C LEU A 334 -14.87 -19.05 -6.56
N GLU A 335 -15.83 -18.37 -5.97
CA GLU A 335 -17.25 -18.78 -5.94
C GLU A 335 -17.98 -18.48 -7.26
N GLY A 336 -17.35 -17.71 -8.16
CA GLY A 336 -17.90 -17.31 -9.46
C GLY A 336 -18.88 -16.12 -9.36
N ASP A 337 -18.88 -15.41 -8.23
CA ASP A 337 -19.67 -14.19 -8.03
C ASP A 337 -19.03 -12.96 -8.72
N LEU A 338 -17.71 -13.01 -8.97
CA LEU A 338 -16.98 -12.04 -9.78
C LEU A 338 -16.59 -12.64 -11.12
N MET A 339 -16.91 -11.93 -12.20
CA MET A 339 -16.62 -12.35 -13.56
C MET A 339 -15.76 -11.30 -14.25
N ILE A 340 -14.87 -11.75 -15.13
CA ILE A 340 -14.16 -10.87 -16.07
C ILE A 340 -15.16 -10.40 -17.11
N ASP A 341 -15.15 -9.09 -17.40
CA ASP A 341 -16.08 -8.51 -18.37
C ASP A 341 -15.81 -9.09 -19.78
N SER A 342 -16.83 -9.58 -20.41
CA SER A 342 -16.79 -10.14 -21.75
C SER A 342 -16.68 -9.08 -22.86
N GLU A 343 -16.87 -7.81 -22.53
CA GLU A 343 -16.70 -6.69 -23.47
C GLU A 343 -15.23 -6.29 -23.64
N LEU A 344 -14.33 -6.71 -22.72
CA LEU A 344 -12.89 -6.53 -22.84
C LEU A 344 -12.33 -7.32 -24.05
N SER A 345 -11.22 -6.85 -24.60
CA SER A 345 -10.53 -7.55 -25.71
C SER A 345 -10.19 -9.01 -25.34
N GLU A 346 -10.15 -9.89 -26.34
CA GLU A 346 -9.82 -11.31 -26.12
C GLU A 346 -8.45 -11.46 -25.46
N GLU A 347 -7.49 -10.62 -25.86
CA GLU A 347 -6.14 -10.56 -25.28
C GLU A 347 -6.16 -10.11 -23.81
N CYS A 348 -7.03 -9.17 -23.45
CA CYS A 348 -7.22 -8.74 -22.06
C CYS A 348 -7.81 -9.87 -21.20
N GLN A 349 -8.85 -10.52 -21.70
CA GLN A 349 -9.44 -11.66 -21.01
C GLN A 349 -8.45 -12.81 -20.82
N ASP A 350 -7.56 -13.04 -21.80
CA ASP A 350 -6.50 -14.05 -21.70
C ASP A 350 -5.43 -13.66 -20.68
N PHE A 351 -5.06 -12.37 -20.62
CA PHE A 351 -4.17 -11.84 -19.60
C PHE A 351 -4.72 -12.04 -18.18
N PHE A 352 -6.03 -11.80 -17.98
CA PHE A 352 -6.69 -12.11 -16.71
C PHE A 352 -6.61 -13.58 -16.35
N LYS A 353 -6.89 -14.49 -17.31
CA LYS A 353 -6.81 -15.94 -17.07
C LYS A 353 -5.40 -16.38 -16.69
N ALA A 354 -4.38 -15.74 -17.24
CA ALA A 354 -2.99 -15.99 -16.88
C ALA A 354 -2.68 -15.52 -15.44
N CYS A 355 -3.04 -14.29 -15.11
CA CYS A 355 -2.74 -13.71 -13.78
C CYS A 355 -3.57 -14.32 -12.66
N LEU A 356 -4.88 -14.48 -12.86
CA LEU A 356 -5.82 -14.98 -11.85
C LEU A 356 -6.06 -16.50 -11.95
N ASN A 357 -5.05 -17.24 -12.45
CA ASN A 357 -5.11 -18.69 -12.43
C ASN A 357 -5.09 -19.20 -10.98
N THR A 358 -6.07 -20.06 -10.64
CA THR A 358 -6.22 -20.60 -9.28
C THR A 358 -5.11 -21.61 -8.91
N SER A 359 -4.42 -22.18 -9.92
CA SER A 359 -3.22 -23.00 -9.75
C SER A 359 -2.00 -22.10 -9.84
N GLU A 360 -1.24 -21.99 -8.75
CA GLU A 360 -0.08 -21.09 -8.71
C GLU A 360 1.00 -21.45 -9.73
N GLU A 361 1.15 -22.75 -10.03
CA GLU A 361 2.15 -23.27 -10.97
C GLU A 361 1.79 -22.93 -12.44
N GLN A 362 0.56 -22.53 -12.72
CA GLN A 362 0.11 -22.15 -14.06
C GLN A 362 0.18 -20.64 -14.30
N ARG A 363 0.50 -19.84 -13.27
CA ARG A 363 0.74 -18.42 -13.47
C ARG A 363 2.10 -18.22 -14.14
N PRO A 364 2.19 -17.32 -15.13
CA PRO A 364 3.46 -17.04 -15.83
C PRO A 364 4.48 -16.39 -14.88
N TYR A 365 5.76 -16.46 -15.22
CA TYR A 365 6.76 -15.60 -14.62
C TYR A 365 6.55 -14.14 -15.04
N LEU A 366 6.98 -13.19 -14.21
CA LEU A 366 6.82 -11.75 -14.49
C LEU A 366 7.47 -11.34 -15.83
N GLN A 367 8.62 -11.93 -16.17
CA GLN A 367 9.32 -11.68 -17.43
C GLN A 367 8.50 -12.15 -18.64
N ASP A 368 7.81 -13.29 -18.51
CA ASP A 368 6.94 -13.82 -19.57
C ASP A 368 5.68 -12.97 -19.72
N LEU A 369 5.17 -12.45 -18.60
CA LEU A 369 3.98 -11.59 -18.56
C LEU A 369 4.19 -10.29 -19.37
N LEU A 370 5.40 -9.69 -19.38
CA LEU A 370 5.73 -8.56 -20.23
C LEU A 370 5.61 -8.84 -21.73
N HIS A 371 5.69 -10.10 -22.15
CA HIS A 371 5.61 -10.51 -23.55
C HIS A 371 4.19 -10.91 -23.95
N HIS A 372 3.23 -10.80 -23.04
CA HIS A 372 1.84 -11.16 -23.31
C HIS A 372 1.26 -10.30 -24.43
N PRO A 373 0.47 -10.88 -25.38
CA PRO A 373 -0.11 -10.16 -26.51
C PRO A 373 -0.89 -8.91 -26.13
N TRP A 374 -1.58 -8.92 -24.99
CA TRP A 374 -2.35 -7.77 -24.50
C TRP A 374 -1.49 -6.52 -24.23
N LEU A 375 -0.23 -6.64 -23.85
CA LEU A 375 0.67 -5.51 -23.55
C LEU A 375 1.41 -4.95 -24.79
N ARG A 376 1.16 -5.49 -25.98
CA ARG A 376 1.82 -5.10 -27.24
C ARG A 376 1.10 -4.00 -27.99
#